data_d36fe2e19629264b8d7ed0620aaed922
#
_entry.id   d36fe2e19629264b8d7ed0620aaed922
#
_cell.length_a   1.000
_cell.length_b   1.000
_cell.length_c   1.000
_cell.angle_alpha   90.00
_cell.angle_beta   90.00
_cell.angle_gamma   90.00
#
_symmetry.space_group_name_H-M   'P 1'
#
loop_
_entity.id
_entity.type
_entity.pdbx_description
1 polymer ?
#
loop_
_entity_poly.entity_id
_entity_poly.type
_entity_poly.pdbx_seq_one_letter_code
_entity_poly.pdbx_strand_id
1 'polypeptide(L)'
;MLLPTLLDLTTHGEKFTAPSSLLTESTYYFDFFAKNLVGVYDTTKFGSIPMIYVGLLPLILFLLFFISKEIKLSLRLGYFLLLAFFIASFNLQPLDLFWQGMHAPNMFLHRYSWLLSLLIVLLAGETLNRIEKFSLQRLLLPFVGLSVAYLLTWIFSLTIVSLNQFPGY
;
A
#
# COMPACT_ATOMS: atom_id res chain seq x y z
N MET A 1 -1.11 -20.64 34.92
CA MET A 1 -1.12 -21.24 33.57
C MET A 1 -0.31 -20.44 32.52
N LEU A 2 0.02 -19.17 32.74
CA LEU A 2 0.82 -18.35 31.80
C LEU A 2 2.35 -18.51 31.91
N LEU A 3 2.87 -18.97 33.06
CA LEU A 3 4.31 -19.09 33.29
C LEU A 3 5.02 -20.11 32.38
N PRO A 4 4.46 -21.31 32.12
CA PRO A 4 5.08 -22.28 31.23
C PRO A 4 5.17 -21.77 29.77
N THR A 5 4.11 -21.06 29.31
CA THR A 5 4.09 -20.47 27.94
C THR A 5 5.08 -19.32 27.80
N LEU A 6 5.29 -18.51 28.83
CA LEU A 6 6.30 -17.46 28.83
C LEU A 6 7.73 -18.02 28.84
N LEU A 7 7.97 -19.08 29.61
CA LEU A 7 9.25 -19.78 29.64
C LEU A 7 9.53 -20.48 28.31
N ASP A 8 8.53 -21.07 27.68
CA ASP A 8 8.66 -21.69 26.36
C ASP A 8 8.96 -20.67 25.27
N LEU A 9 8.32 -19.52 25.30
CA LEU A 9 8.61 -18.38 24.42
C LEU A 9 10.04 -17.85 24.58
N THR A 10 10.59 -17.85 25.80
CA THR A 10 11.94 -17.34 26.04
C THR A 10 13.03 -18.37 25.71
N THR A 11 12.74 -19.67 25.78
CA THR A 11 13.69 -20.75 25.56
C THR A 11 13.64 -21.33 24.14
N HIS A 12 12.46 -21.36 23.53
CA HIS A 12 12.22 -21.95 22.20
C HIS A 12 11.63 -20.91 21.19
N GLY A 13 11.42 -19.65 21.62
CA GLY A 13 10.93 -18.58 20.75
C GLY A 13 11.90 -18.30 19.60
N GLU A 14 11.37 -18.00 18.45
CA GLU A 14 12.15 -17.56 17.30
C GLU A 14 12.98 -16.32 17.68
N LYS A 15 14.27 -16.34 17.34
CA LYS A 15 15.17 -15.21 17.61
C LYS A 15 14.71 -14.00 16.83
N PHE A 16 14.78 -12.83 17.45
CA PHE A 16 14.51 -11.57 16.77
C PHE A 16 15.41 -11.43 15.54
N THR A 17 14.83 -11.10 14.43
CA THR A 17 15.55 -10.85 13.19
C THR A 17 16.05 -9.40 13.20
N ALA A 18 17.36 -9.21 13.19
CA ALA A 18 17.93 -7.88 12.99
C ALA A 18 17.77 -7.47 11.51
N PRO A 19 17.47 -6.19 11.21
CA PRO A 19 17.40 -5.73 9.83
C PRO A 19 18.77 -5.93 9.15
N SER A 20 18.78 -6.63 8.03
CA SER A 20 19.99 -6.90 7.24
C SER A 20 20.26 -5.83 6.19
N SER A 21 19.22 -5.10 5.78
CA SER A 21 19.26 -4.01 4.81
C SER A 21 18.34 -2.88 5.22
N LEU A 22 18.50 -1.71 4.60
CA LEU A 22 17.60 -0.58 4.84
C LEU A 22 16.30 -0.71 4.05
N LEU A 23 16.39 -1.27 2.84
CA LEU A 23 15.25 -1.45 1.93
C LEU A 23 14.78 -2.90 1.93
N THR A 24 13.47 -3.09 1.79
CA THR A 24 12.87 -4.40 1.56
C THR A 24 13.20 -4.88 0.14
N GLU A 25 13.28 -6.19 -0.07
CA GLU A 25 13.65 -6.80 -1.36
C GLU A 25 12.59 -6.61 -2.45
N SER A 26 11.39 -6.21 -2.08
CA SER A 26 10.28 -6.08 -3.01
C SER A 26 10.13 -4.64 -3.44
N THR A 27 10.51 -4.24 -4.68
CA THR A 27 9.98 -2.95 -5.06
C THR A 27 10.18 -2.49 -6.48
N TYR A 28 9.11 -2.59 -7.22
CA TYR A 28 8.81 -1.61 -8.25
C TYR A 28 7.73 -0.67 -7.69
N TYR A 29 8.05 0.61 -7.50
CA TYR A 29 7.14 1.62 -6.91
C TYR A 29 5.80 1.76 -7.67
N PHE A 30 5.77 1.44 -8.95
CA PHE A 30 4.56 1.47 -9.79
C PHE A 30 3.62 0.28 -9.56
N ASP A 31 4.10 -0.80 -8.98
CA ASP A 31 3.29 -1.97 -8.68
C ASP A 31 2.21 -1.68 -7.63
N PHE A 32 2.41 -0.63 -6.83
CA PHE A 32 1.40 -0.13 -5.90
C PHE A 32 0.08 0.23 -6.60
N PHE A 33 0.14 0.82 -7.78
CA PHE A 33 -1.06 1.10 -8.58
C PHE A 33 -1.61 -0.16 -9.24
N ALA A 34 -0.74 -1.04 -9.72
CA ALA A 34 -1.15 -2.29 -10.33
C ALA A 34 -1.94 -3.20 -9.38
N LYS A 35 -1.61 -3.20 -8.08
CA LYS A 35 -2.33 -3.98 -7.05
C LYS A 35 -3.76 -3.51 -6.78
N ASN A 36 -4.15 -2.34 -7.25
CA ASN A 36 -5.54 -1.88 -7.21
C ASN A 36 -6.38 -2.36 -8.41
N LEU A 37 -5.78 -3.10 -9.36
CA LEU A 37 -6.50 -3.73 -10.47
C LEU A 37 -7.01 -5.10 -10.06
N VAL A 38 -8.15 -5.48 -10.64
CA VAL A 38 -8.76 -6.81 -10.43
C VAL A 38 -7.88 -7.88 -11.09
N GLY A 39 -7.62 -8.99 -10.39
CA GLY A 39 -6.91 -10.13 -10.94
C GLY A 39 -5.39 -10.12 -10.79
N VAL A 40 -4.85 -9.23 -9.97
CA VAL A 40 -3.40 -9.16 -9.70
C VAL A 40 -2.95 -10.23 -8.71
N TYR A 41 -1.74 -10.75 -8.91
CA TYR A 41 -1.11 -11.88 -8.23
C TYR A 41 -1.29 -11.95 -6.72
N ASP A 42 -1.32 -13.20 -6.22
CA ASP A 42 -1.35 -13.54 -4.82
C ASP A 42 -0.15 -12.97 -4.04
N THR A 43 -0.40 -12.57 -2.79
CA THR A 43 0.59 -12.02 -1.86
C THR A 43 1.45 -13.07 -1.16
N THR A 44 1.25 -14.35 -1.47
CA THR A 44 1.92 -15.47 -0.81
C THR A 44 3.33 -15.74 -1.33
N LYS A 45 3.72 -15.17 -2.46
CA LYS A 45 5.05 -15.37 -3.05
C LYS A 45 6.06 -14.38 -2.46
N PHE A 46 7.31 -14.84 -2.25
CA PHE A 46 8.43 -13.94 -1.92
C PHE A 46 8.56 -12.84 -2.97
N GLY A 47 8.77 -11.61 -2.53
CA GLY A 47 8.83 -10.43 -3.40
C GLY A 47 7.47 -9.93 -3.87
N SER A 48 6.36 -10.46 -3.33
CA SER A 48 5.03 -9.94 -3.64
C SER A 48 4.75 -8.63 -2.91
N ILE A 49 4.03 -7.75 -3.59
CA ILE A 49 3.66 -6.43 -3.13
C ILE A 49 2.48 -6.53 -2.15
N PRO A 50 2.36 -5.59 -1.19
CA PRO A 50 1.25 -5.57 -0.24
C PRO A 50 -0.11 -5.55 -0.94
N MET A 51 -1.07 -6.33 -0.44
CA MET A 51 -2.42 -6.37 -0.97
C MET A 51 -3.23 -5.19 -0.42
N ILE A 52 -3.48 -4.21 -1.30
CA ILE A 52 -4.12 -2.93 -0.97
C ILE A 52 -5.35 -2.65 -1.83
N TYR A 53 -5.94 -3.69 -2.42
CA TYR A 53 -7.13 -3.51 -3.26
C TYR A 53 -8.33 -3.01 -2.44
N VAL A 54 -8.85 -1.85 -2.81
CA VAL A 54 -10.02 -1.22 -2.17
C VAL A 54 -11.17 -0.96 -3.15
N GLY A 55 -10.95 -1.22 -4.44
CA GLY A 55 -11.90 -0.87 -5.51
C GLY A 55 -11.71 0.57 -6.01
N LEU A 56 -12.19 0.82 -7.22
CA LEU A 56 -12.01 2.12 -7.91
C LEU A 56 -12.77 3.26 -7.23
N LEU A 57 -14.00 3.02 -6.77
CA LEU A 57 -14.81 4.06 -6.14
C LEU A 57 -14.19 4.61 -4.87
N PRO A 58 -13.79 3.79 -3.87
CA PRO A 58 -13.07 4.29 -2.70
C PRO A 58 -11.76 5.00 -3.06
N LEU A 59 -11.05 4.54 -4.08
CA LEU A 59 -9.79 5.14 -4.51
C LEU A 59 -10.00 6.55 -5.09
N ILE A 60 -11.05 6.75 -5.90
CA ILE A 60 -11.42 8.06 -6.44
C ILE A 60 -11.81 9.02 -5.31
N LEU A 61 -12.64 8.59 -4.37
CA LEU A 61 -13.08 9.38 -3.23
C LEU A 61 -11.91 9.73 -2.29
N PHE A 62 -11.00 8.80 -2.08
CA PHE A 62 -9.76 9.01 -1.32
C PHE A 62 -8.89 10.11 -1.95
N LEU A 63 -8.69 10.09 -3.26
CA LEU A 63 -7.95 11.14 -3.95
C LEU A 63 -8.66 12.48 -3.86
N LEU A 64 -9.99 12.49 -3.98
CA LEU A 64 -10.81 13.68 -3.83
C LEU A 64 -10.67 14.29 -2.43
N PHE A 65 -10.45 13.48 -1.37
CA PHE A 65 -10.18 13.96 -0.01
C PHE A 65 -8.99 14.94 0.01
N PHE A 66 -7.91 14.63 -0.67
CA PHE A 66 -6.71 15.47 -0.69
C PHE A 66 -6.84 16.70 -1.60
N ILE A 67 -7.65 16.61 -2.64
CA ILE A 67 -7.88 17.73 -3.57
C ILE A 67 -8.88 18.74 -3.00
N SER A 68 -9.74 18.28 -2.08
CA SER A 68 -10.84 19.09 -1.54
C SER A 68 -10.35 20.25 -0.68
N LYS A 69 -10.86 21.45 -0.96
CA LYS A 69 -10.66 22.65 -0.13
C LYS A 69 -11.62 22.70 1.07
N GLU A 70 -12.66 21.89 1.08
CA GLU A 70 -13.66 21.81 2.15
C GLU A 70 -13.11 21.15 3.42
N ILE A 71 -12.01 20.43 3.28
CA ILE A 71 -11.34 19.72 4.39
C ILE A 71 -10.17 20.57 4.88
N LYS A 72 -10.09 20.77 6.19
CA LYS A 72 -9.01 21.55 6.81
C LYS A 72 -7.64 21.02 6.40
N LEU A 73 -6.74 21.92 6.04
CA LEU A 73 -5.39 21.57 5.58
C LEU A 73 -4.61 20.75 6.61
N SER A 74 -4.74 21.06 7.91
CA SER A 74 -4.08 20.32 8.99
C SER A 74 -4.52 18.86 9.02
N LEU A 75 -5.81 18.59 8.78
CA LEU A 75 -6.34 17.23 8.73
C LEU A 75 -5.81 16.47 7.51
N ARG A 76 -5.81 17.11 6.34
CA ARG A 76 -5.25 16.52 5.11
C ARG A 76 -3.76 16.20 5.28
N LEU A 77 -3.01 17.12 5.88
CA LEU A 77 -1.58 16.91 6.13
C LEU A 77 -1.34 15.78 7.13
N GLY A 78 -2.13 15.68 8.20
CA GLY A 78 -2.04 14.59 9.17
C GLY A 78 -2.27 13.22 8.51
N TYR A 79 -3.31 13.10 7.70
CA TYR A 79 -3.59 11.84 6.99
C TYR A 79 -2.57 11.56 5.88
N PHE A 80 -2.04 12.60 5.23
CA PHE A 80 -0.95 12.43 4.27
C PHE A 80 0.32 11.88 4.94
N LEU A 81 0.70 12.39 6.11
CA LEU A 81 1.83 11.88 6.87
C LEU A 81 1.61 10.43 7.33
N LEU A 82 0.39 10.10 7.77
CA LEU A 82 0.04 8.73 8.12
C LEU A 82 0.13 7.78 6.90
N LEU A 83 -0.36 8.22 5.74
CA LEU A 83 -0.25 7.49 4.49
C LEU A 83 1.23 7.28 4.10
N ALA A 84 2.02 8.35 4.16
CA ALA A 84 3.46 8.29 3.87
C ALA A 84 4.19 7.34 4.83
N PHE A 85 3.81 7.30 6.10
CA PHE A 85 4.34 6.36 7.08
C PHE A 85 4.03 4.90 6.70
N PHE A 86 2.81 4.57 6.28
CA PHE A 86 2.48 3.22 5.80
C PHE A 86 3.25 2.85 4.53
N ILE A 87 3.35 3.77 3.57
CA ILE A 87 4.12 3.53 2.34
C ILE A 87 5.61 3.32 2.68
N ALA A 88 6.17 4.13 3.57
CA ALA A 88 7.53 3.94 4.06
C ALA A 88 7.72 2.59 4.76
N SER A 89 6.71 2.12 5.51
CA SER A 89 6.75 0.83 6.18
C SER A 89 6.84 -0.36 5.21
N PHE A 90 6.28 -0.24 4.01
CA PHE A 90 6.43 -1.29 2.98
C PHE A 90 7.81 -1.30 2.33
N ASN A 91 8.50 -0.18 2.32
CA ASN A 91 9.80 -0.02 1.64
C ASN A 91 11.00 -0.13 2.60
N LEU A 92 10.80 0.16 3.89
CA LEU A 92 11.87 0.14 4.88
C LEU A 92 11.81 -1.12 5.72
N GLN A 93 12.84 -1.97 5.60
CA GLN A 93 12.93 -3.24 6.31
C GLN A 93 12.79 -3.12 7.84
N PRO A 94 13.38 -2.13 8.53
CA PRO A 94 13.19 -1.97 9.97
C PRO A 94 11.74 -1.72 10.38
N LEU A 95 10.97 -0.95 9.58
CA LEU A 95 9.56 -0.68 9.83
C LEU A 95 8.70 -1.91 9.52
N ASP A 96 8.99 -2.61 8.43
CA ASP A 96 8.31 -3.86 8.08
C ASP A 96 8.48 -4.91 9.17
N LEU A 97 9.70 -5.14 9.66
CA LEU A 97 9.99 -6.03 10.78
C LEU A 97 9.28 -5.60 12.07
N PHE A 98 9.21 -4.30 12.35
CA PHE A 98 8.48 -3.79 13.51
C PHE A 98 7.00 -4.23 13.49
N TRP A 99 6.33 -4.09 12.35
CA TRP A 99 4.94 -4.53 12.17
C TRP A 99 4.76 -6.04 12.27
N GLN A 100 5.81 -6.81 12.03
CA GLN A 100 5.83 -8.26 12.09
C GLN A 100 6.34 -8.82 13.42
N GLY A 101 6.46 -7.96 14.45
CA GLY A 101 6.96 -8.34 15.78
C GLY A 101 8.45 -8.67 15.78
N MET A 102 9.26 -8.04 14.94
CA MET A 102 10.71 -8.26 14.79
C MET A 102 11.08 -9.68 14.34
N HIS A 103 10.18 -10.36 13.63
CA HIS A 103 10.43 -11.68 13.06
C HIS A 103 10.37 -11.59 11.53
N ALA A 104 11.26 -12.33 10.86
CA ALA A 104 11.22 -12.45 9.41
C ALA A 104 9.90 -13.12 8.99
N PRO A 105 9.16 -12.55 8.02
CA PRO A 105 7.89 -13.11 7.61
C PRO A 105 8.09 -14.46 6.92
N ASN A 106 7.29 -15.44 7.33
CA ASN A 106 7.22 -16.72 6.65
C ASN A 106 5.97 -16.72 5.77
N MET A 107 6.13 -16.54 4.46
CA MET A 107 5.14 -16.55 3.38
C MET A 107 4.22 -15.32 3.27
N PHE A 108 3.60 -14.82 4.32
CA PHE A 108 2.66 -13.70 4.24
C PHE A 108 3.36 -12.38 4.49
N LEU A 109 3.88 -11.77 3.43
CA LEU A 109 4.52 -10.46 3.48
C LEU A 109 3.49 -9.35 3.72
N HIS A 110 3.91 -8.32 4.46
CA HIS A 110 3.13 -7.09 4.68
C HIS A 110 1.72 -7.32 5.22
N ARG A 111 1.55 -8.16 6.24
CA ARG A 111 0.24 -8.48 6.85
C ARG A 111 -0.54 -7.26 7.29
N TYR A 112 0.12 -6.17 7.62
CA TYR A 112 -0.49 -4.91 8.04
C TYR A 112 -1.04 -4.05 6.89
N SER A 113 -0.94 -4.50 5.64
CA SER A 113 -1.44 -3.76 4.46
C SER A 113 -2.95 -3.45 4.53
N TRP A 114 -3.73 -4.27 5.25
CA TRP A 114 -5.15 -4.02 5.48
C TRP A 114 -5.42 -2.71 6.23
N LEU A 115 -4.48 -2.25 7.08
CA LEU A 115 -4.59 -0.95 7.76
C LEU A 115 -4.58 0.20 6.76
N LEU A 116 -3.76 0.11 5.73
CA LEU A 116 -3.74 1.10 4.64
C LEU A 116 -5.05 1.06 3.85
N SER A 117 -5.55 -0.13 3.52
CA SER A 117 -6.84 -0.30 2.84
C SER A 117 -7.98 0.28 3.68
N LEU A 118 -7.99 0.01 4.99
CA LEU A 118 -8.96 0.60 5.91
C LEU A 118 -8.87 2.13 5.93
N LEU A 119 -7.67 2.70 6.00
CA LEU A 119 -7.45 4.14 5.97
C LEU A 119 -8.02 4.76 4.68
N ILE A 120 -7.76 4.16 3.52
CA ILE A 120 -8.30 4.62 2.24
C ILE A 120 -9.84 4.61 2.26
N VAL A 121 -10.46 3.54 2.76
CA VAL A 121 -11.92 3.42 2.84
C VAL A 121 -12.52 4.44 3.81
N LEU A 122 -11.89 4.67 4.96
CA LEU A 122 -12.34 5.68 5.94
C LEU A 122 -12.30 7.10 5.35
N LEU A 123 -11.22 7.46 4.66
CA LEU A 123 -11.10 8.76 4.00
C LEU A 123 -12.08 8.91 2.84
N ALA A 124 -12.34 7.83 2.11
CA ALA A 124 -13.38 7.79 1.08
C ALA A 124 -14.77 8.01 1.68
N GLY A 125 -15.09 7.39 2.82
CA GLY A 125 -16.34 7.60 3.54
C GLY A 125 -16.52 9.04 4.03
N GLU A 126 -15.45 9.66 4.57
CA GLU A 126 -15.48 11.07 4.97
C GLU A 126 -15.72 12.01 3.79
N THR A 127 -15.17 11.68 2.62
CA THR A 127 -15.41 12.44 1.38
C THR A 127 -16.83 12.25 0.88
N LEU A 128 -17.35 11.02 0.95
CA LEU A 128 -18.70 10.68 0.53
C LEU A 128 -19.75 11.46 1.34
N ASN A 129 -19.56 11.60 2.66
CA ASN A 129 -20.44 12.41 3.51
C ASN A 129 -20.52 13.88 3.11
N ARG A 130 -19.59 14.34 2.30
CA ARG A 130 -19.51 15.73 1.82
C ARG A 130 -19.71 15.86 0.32
N ILE A 131 -20.13 14.80 -0.36
CA ILE A 131 -20.15 14.72 -1.81
C ILE A 131 -21.03 15.82 -2.45
N GLU A 132 -22.11 16.22 -1.77
CA GLU A 132 -23.02 17.28 -2.22
C GLU A 132 -22.34 18.66 -2.40
N LYS A 133 -21.20 18.87 -1.70
CA LYS A 133 -20.42 20.11 -1.77
C LYS A 133 -19.45 20.16 -2.94
N PHE A 134 -19.30 19.04 -3.65
CA PHE A 134 -18.33 18.94 -4.75
C PHE A 134 -19.00 19.21 -6.11
N SER A 135 -18.35 20.06 -6.91
CA SER A 135 -18.74 20.22 -8.31
C SER A 135 -18.36 18.97 -9.11
N LEU A 136 -19.12 18.68 -10.16
CA LEU A 136 -18.86 17.57 -11.09
C LEU A 136 -17.43 17.61 -11.65
N GLN A 137 -16.91 18.81 -11.93
CA GLN A 137 -15.55 18.98 -12.44
C GLN A 137 -14.48 18.50 -11.44
N ARG A 138 -14.69 18.71 -10.13
CA ARG A 138 -13.75 18.22 -9.09
C ARG A 138 -13.80 16.71 -8.95
N LEU A 139 -14.96 16.11 -9.18
CA LEU A 139 -15.12 14.65 -9.15
C LEU A 139 -14.41 13.98 -10.33
N LEU A 140 -14.43 14.62 -11.52
CA LEU A 140 -13.78 14.11 -12.71
C LEU A 140 -12.25 14.17 -12.63
N LEU A 141 -11.68 15.10 -11.87
CA LEU A 141 -10.22 15.26 -11.78
C LEU A 141 -9.49 14.00 -11.27
N PRO A 142 -9.85 13.39 -10.12
CA PRO A 142 -9.22 12.14 -9.67
C PRO A 142 -9.50 10.96 -10.60
N PHE A 143 -10.66 10.92 -11.25
CA PHE A 143 -11.00 9.90 -12.23
C PHE A 143 -10.05 9.95 -13.43
N VAL A 144 -9.85 11.13 -14.01
CA VAL A 144 -8.91 11.34 -15.13
C VAL A 144 -7.48 11.04 -14.67
N GLY A 145 -7.07 11.51 -13.49
CA GLY A 145 -5.74 11.25 -12.93
C GLY A 145 -5.45 9.75 -12.77
N LEU A 146 -6.39 8.98 -12.24
CA LEU A 146 -6.27 7.52 -12.13
C LEU A 146 -6.21 6.85 -13.49
N SER A 147 -7.07 7.26 -14.43
CA SER A 147 -7.07 6.69 -15.78
C SER A 147 -5.72 6.89 -16.48
N VAL A 148 -5.13 8.08 -16.34
CA VAL A 148 -3.79 8.37 -16.86
C VAL A 148 -2.72 7.52 -16.16
N ALA A 149 -2.78 7.41 -14.82
CA ALA A 149 -1.84 6.58 -14.05
C ALA A 149 -1.88 5.11 -14.49
N TYR A 150 -3.07 4.55 -14.67
CA TYR A 150 -3.23 3.17 -15.15
C TYR A 150 -2.75 2.98 -16.59
N LEU A 151 -3.03 3.94 -17.48
CA LEU A 151 -2.52 3.91 -18.85
C LEU A 151 -0.98 3.93 -18.87
N LEU A 152 -0.36 4.81 -18.08
CA LEU A 152 1.10 4.87 -17.98
C LEU A 152 1.68 3.56 -17.43
N THR A 153 1.08 2.97 -16.41
CA THR A 153 1.51 1.68 -15.86
C THR A 153 1.40 0.57 -16.90
N TRP A 154 0.32 0.56 -17.67
CA TRP A 154 0.11 -0.42 -18.74
C TRP A 154 1.13 -0.27 -19.87
N ILE A 155 1.39 0.97 -20.35
CA ILE A 155 2.40 1.26 -21.37
C ILE A 155 3.78 0.84 -20.88
N PHE A 156 4.13 1.17 -19.64
CA PHE A 156 5.41 0.81 -19.03
C PHE A 156 5.60 -0.70 -18.95
N SER A 157 4.56 -1.44 -18.54
CA SER A 157 4.56 -2.90 -18.50
C SER A 157 4.79 -3.51 -19.90
N LEU A 158 4.12 -2.98 -20.93
CA LEU A 158 4.34 -3.43 -22.32
C LEU A 158 5.78 -3.16 -22.79
N THR A 159 6.34 -2.01 -22.42
CA THR A 159 7.72 -1.65 -22.80
C THR A 159 8.74 -2.60 -22.17
N ILE A 160 8.57 -2.93 -20.88
CA ILE A 160 9.45 -3.90 -20.19
C ILE A 160 9.33 -5.29 -20.83
N VAL A 161 8.12 -5.75 -21.13
CA VAL A 161 7.91 -7.05 -21.75
C VAL A 161 8.56 -7.09 -23.13
N SER A 162 8.45 -6.03 -23.93
CA SER A 162 9.07 -5.95 -25.24
C SER A 162 10.60 -5.94 -25.17
N LEU A 163 11.19 -5.25 -24.20
CA LEU A 163 12.64 -5.23 -23.98
C LEU A 163 13.19 -6.59 -23.53
N ASN A 164 12.43 -7.33 -22.71
CA ASN A 164 12.82 -8.66 -22.26
C ASN A 164 12.63 -9.77 -23.32
N GLN A 165 11.85 -9.52 -24.36
CA GLN A 165 11.70 -10.46 -25.50
C GLN A 165 12.84 -10.38 -26.51
N PHE A 166 13.71 -9.36 -26.42
CA PHE A 166 14.94 -9.26 -27.19
C PHE A 166 16.15 -9.35 -26.25
N PRO A 167 16.54 -10.55 -25.75
CA PRO A 167 17.84 -10.72 -25.14
C PRO A 167 18.85 -10.44 -26.27
N GLY A 168 19.67 -9.41 -26.08
CA GLY A 168 20.65 -8.96 -27.08
C GLY A 168 21.50 -10.12 -27.55
N TYR A 169 21.70 -10.14 -28.86
CA TYR A 169 22.72 -10.94 -29.51
C TYR A 169 24.10 -10.62 -28.98
#